data_9e463358b997135dcd2e5a934de3da29
#
_entry.id   9e463358b997135dcd2e5a934de3da29
#
_cell.length_a   1.000
_cell.length_b   1.000
_cell.length_c   1.000
_cell.angle_alpha   90.00
_cell.angle_beta   90.00
_cell.angle_gamma   90.00
#
_symmetry.space_group_name_H-M   'P 1'
#
loop_
_entity.id
_entity.type
_entity.pdbx_description
1 polymer ?
#
loop_
_entity_poly.entity_id
_entity_poly.type
_entity_poly.pdbx_seq_one_letter_code
_entity_poly.pdbx_strand_id
1 'polypeptide(L)'
;MAREPEINCPKPRKIEATPTRNSPLYHGRMPSPSNSVAAMLLNGGASRRMGRDKSQLLIDGSTLAVRTASLLLSVVETAIEVGPGVSGLPSTLDDPPGQGPLAGVAAGCRALRALGHDGGALVVACDLPFLSATLLRFLVEWDSSGSLVPVVRGIPQPLCARWGARDLDGASEFLAHGQRSLRHLTTQPGVVLLDESGWKDVASEEEFFDVDSPDDWLRLGLAT
;
A
#
# COMPACT_ATOMS: atom_id res chain seq x y z
N MET A 1 -35.05 -10.13 -31.71
CA MET A 1 -33.83 -10.78 -31.22
C MET A 1 -32.67 -9.84 -31.50
N ALA A 2 -32.31 -9.03 -30.52
CA ALA A 2 -31.18 -8.13 -30.61
C ALA A 2 -29.93 -8.87 -30.09
N ARG A 3 -28.84 -8.88 -30.87
CA ARG A 3 -27.56 -9.46 -30.46
C ARG A 3 -26.86 -8.51 -29.51
N GLU A 4 -26.47 -9.02 -28.36
CA GLU A 4 -25.61 -8.30 -27.42
C GLU A 4 -24.22 -8.08 -28.05
N PRO A 5 -23.55 -6.94 -27.77
CA PRO A 5 -22.21 -6.68 -28.27
C PRO A 5 -21.19 -7.51 -27.48
N GLU A 6 -20.38 -8.32 -28.18
CA GLU A 6 -19.23 -9.02 -27.62
C GLU A 6 -18.21 -7.98 -27.10
N ILE A 7 -17.94 -8.04 -25.79
CA ILE A 7 -16.88 -7.27 -25.17
C ILE A 7 -15.55 -7.96 -25.52
N ASN A 8 -14.81 -7.34 -26.42
CA ASN A 8 -13.48 -7.80 -26.83
C ASN A 8 -12.47 -7.50 -25.70
N CYS A 9 -12.21 -8.51 -24.86
CA CYS A 9 -11.19 -8.43 -23.83
C CYS A 9 -9.80 -8.56 -24.48
N PRO A 10 -8.89 -7.59 -24.35
CA PRO A 10 -7.55 -7.69 -24.92
C PRO A 10 -6.78 -8.82 -24.22
N LYS A 11 -6.20 -9.72 -25.02
CA LYS A 11 -5.35 -10.83 -24.52
C LYS A 11 -4.17 -10.26 -23.73
N PRO A 12 -3.79 -10.90 -22.61
CA PRO A 12 -2.62 -10.49 -21.84
C PRO A 12 -1.36 -10.53 -22.70
N ARG A 13 -0.59 -9.44 -22.70
CA ARG A 13 0.72 -9.40 -23.36
C ARG A 13 1.64 -10.36 -22.62
N LYS A 14 2.37 -11.20 -23.36
CA LYS A 14 3.43 -12.02 -22.82
C LYS A 14 4.46 -11.10 -22.14
N ILE A 15 4.67 -11.31 -20.87
CA ILE A 15 5.73 -10.65 -20.09
C ILE A 15 7.03 -11.31 -20.53
N GLU A 16 7.97 -10.53 -21.07
CA GLU A 16 9.33 -11.00 -21.33
C GLU A 16 10.00 -11.38 -20.01
N ALA A 17 10.83 -12.42 -20.04
CA ALA A 17 11.39 -13.08 -18.88
C ALA A 17 12.03 -12.10 -17.88
N THR A 18 11.64 -12.24 -16.61
CA THR A 18 12.20 -11.57 -15.44
C THR A 18 13.71 -11.78 -15.40
N PRO A 19 14.56 -10.73 -15.24
CA PRO A 19 15.99 -10.93 -15.07
C PRO A 19 16.26 -11.63 -13.73
N THR A 20 16.95 -12.76 -13.79
CA THR A 20 17.34 -13.54 -12.62
C THR A 20 18.39 -12.78 -11.80
N ARG A 21 18.34 -12.94 -10.48
CA ARG A 21 19.13 -12.29 -9.42
C ARG A 21 20.66 -12.45 -9.50
N ASN A 22 21.21 -13.05 -10.57
CA ASN A 22 22.63 -13.34 -10.80
C ASN A 22 23.25 -12.52 -11.95
N SER A 23 22.79 -11.31 -12.23
CA SER A 23 23.48 -10.42 -13.15
C SER A 23 24.60 -9.63 -12.43
N PRO A 24 25.87 -9.63 -12.93
CA PRO A 24 27.03 -9.05 -12.24
C PRO A 24 27.15 -7.52 -12.34
N LEU A 25 26.04 -6.80 -12.51
CA LEU A 25 26.02 -5.33 -12.67
C LEU A 25 25.30 -4.59 -11.52
N TYR A 26 25.26 -5.17 -10.32
CA TYR A 26 24.81 -4.44 -9.14
C TYR A 26 25.91 -3.49 -8.65
N HIS A 27 26.21 -2.46 -9.43
CA HIS A 27 26.97 -1.33 -8.96
C HIS A 27 26.02 -0.36 -8.29
N GLY A 28 26.18 -0.23 -6.97
CA GLY A 28 25.40 0.66 -6.12
C GLY A 28 25.36 2.09 -6.66
N ARG A 29 24.32 2.39 -7.42
CA ARG A 29 23.97 3.76 -7.79
C ARG A 29 23.18 4.34 -6.63
N MET A 30 23.73 5.34 -5.95
CA MET A 30 22.98 6.14 -4.99
C MET A 30 21.68 6.60 -5.69
N PRO A 31 20.48 6.35 -5.11
CA PRO A 31 19.25 6.80 -5.73
C PRO A 31 19.28 8.32 -5.90
N SER A 32 18.93 8.79 -7.08
CA SER A 32 18.70 10.22 -7.31
C SER A 32 17.56 10.68 -6.41
N PRO A 33 17.57 11.92 -5.87
CA PRO A 33 16.49 12.42 -4.99
C PRO A 33 15.08 12.25 -5.57
N SER A 34 14.95 12.25 -6.90
CA SER A 34 13.69 12.03 -7.62
C SER A 34 13.18 10.58 -7.63
N ASN A 35 13.94 9.62 -7.10
CA ASN A 35 13.57 8.19 -7.09
C ASN A 35 13.42 7.63 -5.66
N SER A 36 13.46 8.49 -4.63
CA SER A 36 13.21 8.07 -3.25
C SER A 36 11.75 7.68 -3.07
N VAL A 37 11.52 6.59 -2.33
CA VAL A 37 10.18 6.13 -1.94
C VAL A 37 9.97 6.51 -0.49
N ALA A 38 8.85 7.20 -0.19
CA ALA A 38 8.39 7.43 1.17
C ALA A 38 7.38 6.37 1.60
N ALA A 39 6.78 6.51 2.76
CA ALA A 39 5.66 5.65 3.18
C ALA A 39 4.50 6.45 3.78
N MET A 40 3.29 5.95 3.55
CA MET A 40 2.05 6.38 4.17
C MET A 40 1.45 5.21 4.94
N LEU A 41 1.40 5.30 6.25
CA LEU A 41 0.61 4.42 7.10
C LEU A 41 -0.82 4.94 7.12
N LEU A 42 -1.75 4.22 6.48
CA LEU A 42 -3.16 4.57 6.56
C LEU A 42 -3.76 3.97 7.82
N ASN A 43 -4.00 4.83 8.79
CA ASN A 43 -4.57 4.52 10.09
C ASN A 43 -5.88 5.28 10.29
N GLY A 44 -6.74 5.24 9.29
CA GLY A 44 -8.03 5.89 9.28
C GLY A 44 -9.12 4.92 8.83
N GLY A 45 -10.25 5.02 9.45
CA GLY A 45 -11.41 4.22 9.14
C GLY A 45 -12.25 4.01 10.39
N ALA A 46 -13.56 4.18 10.26
CA ALA A 46 -14.44 3.87 11.36
C ALA A 46 -14.41 2.35 11.58
N SER A 47 -13.63 1.87 12.55
CA SER A 47 -13.61 0.47 13.04
C SER A 47 -14.96 0.07 13.67
N ARG A 48 -16.07 0.44 13.00
CA ARG A 48 -17.45 0.29 13.52
C ARG A 48 -17.81 -1.15 13.81
N ARG A 49 -17.18 -2.10 13.10
CA ARG A 49 -17.45 -3.55 13.26
C ARG A 49 -16.71 -4.16 14.44
N MET A 50 -15.54 -3.63 14.79
CA MET A 50 -14.70 -4.15 15.87
C MET A 50 -15.10 -3.61 17.24
N GLY A 51 -15.89 -2.51 17.33
CA GLY A 51 -16.18 -1.85 18.61
C GLY A 51 -14.98 -1.27 19.34
N ARG A 52 -13.76 -1.44 18.77
CA ARG A 52 -12.46 -0.93 19.25
C ARG A 52 -11.67 -0.38 18.08
N ASP A 53 -10.77 0.53 18.37
CA ASP A 53 -9.82 1.04 17.40
C ASP A 53 -8.78 -0.04 17.07
N LYS A 54 -8.79 -0.54 15.82
CA LYS A 54 -7.88 -1.60 15.34
C LYS A 54 -6.41 -1.24 15.52
N SER A 55 -6.07 0.04 15.35
CA SER A 55 -4.70 0.54 15.47
C SER A 55 -4.11 0.35 16.87
N GLN A 56 -4.96 0.23 17.88
CA GLN A 56 -4.59 0.03 19.29
C GLN A 56 -4.50 -1.46 19.68
N LEU A 57 -4.79 -2.38 18.77
CA LEU A 57 -4.63 -3.82 19.04
C LEU A 57 -3.14 -4.12 19.30
N LEU A 58 -2.88 -4.90 20.36
CA LEU A 58 -1.52 -5.21 20.79
C LEU A 58 -1.05 -6.55 20.19
N ILE A 59 0.14 -6.54 19.60
CA ILE A 59 0.90 -7.74 19.24
C ILE A 59 2.26 -7.63 19.92
N ASP A 60 2.61 -8.61 20.75
CA ASP A 60 3.88 -8.64 21.47
C ASP A 60 4.18 -7.33 22.25
N GLY A 61 3.15 -6.76 22.86
CA GLY A 61 3.27 -5.53 23.67
C GLY A 61 3.33 -4.21 22.87
N SER A 62 3.25 -4.25 21.55
CA SER A 62 3.20 -3.06 20.68
C SER A 62 1.88 -2.97 19.94
N THR A 63 1.36 -1.76 19.74
CA THR A 63 0.15 -1.57 18.93
C THR A 63 0.45 -1.84 17.45
N LEU A 64 -0.58 -2.25 16.68
CA LEU A 64 -0.45 -2.44 15.23
C LEU A 64 0.11 -1.19 14.54
N ALA A 65 -0.37 0.00 14.92
CA ALA A 65 0.11 1.25 14.35
C ALA A 65 1.62 1.47 14.58
N VAL A 66 2.11 1.27 15.82
CA VAL A 66 3.54 1.42 16.16
C VAL A 66 4.38 0.36 15.47
N ARG A 67 3.90 -0.89 15.42
CA ARG A 67 4.57 -2.00 14.73
C ARG A 67 4.72 -1.71 13.24
N THR A 68 3.64 -1.33 12.56
CA THR A 68 3.67 -1.02 11.12
C THR A 68 4.55 0.20 10.84
N ALA A 69 4.49 1.26 11.66
CA ALA A 69 5.38 2.40 11.56
C ALA A 69 6.86 2.02 11.65
N SER A 70 7.21 1.15 12.60
CA SER A 70 8.59 0.65 12.76
C SER A 70 9.06 -0.16 11.55
N LEU A 71 8.17 -0.99 10.97
CA LEU A 71 8.46 -1.73 9.74
C LEU A 71 8.71 -0.77 8.57
N LEU A 72 7.86 0.23 8.39
CA LEU A 72 8.02 1.24 7.32
C LEU A 72 9.36 1.97 7.46
N LEU A 73 9.70 2.48 8.65
CA LEU A 73 10.98 3.16 8.89
C LEU A 73 12.21 2.25 8.74
N SER A 74 12.03 0.92 8.75
CA SER A 74 13.14 -0.02 8.48
C SER A 74 13.49 -0.14 6.99
N VAL A 75 12.65 0.40 6.09
CA VAL A 75 12.81 0.27 4.63
C VAL A 75 12.78 1.60 3.89
N VAL A 76 12.28 2.69 4.50
CA VAL A 76 12.27 4.04 3.93
C VAL A 76 12.76 5.08 4.94
N GLU A 77 13.30 6.20 4.45
CA GLU A 77 13.78 7.29 5.32
C GLU A 77 12.63 8.19 5.81
N THR A 78 11.59 8.35 5.01
CA THR A 78 10.46 9.23 5.30
C THR A 78 9.17 8.44 5.36
N ALA A 79 8.48 8.50 6.49
CA ALA A 79 7.16 7.90 6.67
C ALA A 79 6.24 8.86 7.43
N ILE A 80 4.95 8.83 7.09
CA ILE A 80 3.90 9.59 7.77
C ILE A 80 2.74 8.68 8.13
N GLU A 81 1.97 9.07 9.13
CA GLU A 81 0.66 8.49 9.42
C GLU A 81 -0.44 9.37 8.81
N VAL A 82 -1.38 8.76 8.12
CA VAL A 82 -2.65 9.38 7.78
C VAL A 82 -3.69 8.81 8.72
N GLY A 83 -3.98 9.56 9.77
CA GLY A 83 -4.78 9.06 10.87
C GLY A 83 -4.58 9.84 12.16
N PRO A 84 -5.00 9.27 13.31
CA PRO A 84 -5.06 9.96 14.61
C PRO A 84 -3.68 10.28 15.25
N GLY A 85 -2.56 9.88 14.64
CA GLY A 85 -1.22 10.18 15.15
C GLY A 85 -0.77 9.29 16.31
N VAL A 86 -1.17 8.02 16.31
CA VAL A 86 -0.88 7.07 17.40
C VAL A 86 0.32 6.17 17.12
N SER A 87 0.89 6.23 15.92
CA SER A 87 2.04 5.39 15.53
C SER A 87 3.41 5.97 15.91
N GLY A 88 3.45 7.24 16.34
CA GLY A 88 4.69 7.99 16.58
C GLY A 88 5.30 8.63 15.33
N LEU A 89 4.72 8.44 14.14
CA LEU A 89 5.10 9.14 12.91
C LEU A 89 4.51 10.57 12.88
N PRO A 90 5.10 11.50 12.10
CA PRO A 90 4.40 12.73 11.72
C PRO A 90 3.04 12.38 11.12
N SER A 91 1.97 13.07 11.54
CA SER A 91 0.62 12.66 11.14
C SER A 91 -0.16 13.76 10.44
N THR A 92 -1.11 13.35 9.60
CA THR A 92 -2.12 14.19 8.97
C THR A 92 -3.48 13.47 8.98
N LEU A 93 -4.55 14.24 8.84
CA LEU A 93 -5.91 13.70 8.70
C LEU A 93 -6.41 13.91 7.27
N ASP A 94 -7.31 13.03 6.84
CA ASP A 94 -8.11 13.25 5.63
C ASP A 94 -9.08 14.43 5.86
N ASP A 95 -9.23 15.27 4.86
CA ASP A 95 -10.14 16.41 4.89
C ASP A 95 -11.01 16.41 3.60
N PRO A 96 -12.34 16.25 3.73
CA PRO A 96 -13.09 15.96 4.95
C PRO A 96 -12.88 14.52 5.46
N PRO A 97 -13.03 14.29 6.79
CA PRO A 97 -12.80 12.98 7.39
C PRO A 97 -13.75 11.89 6.87
N GLY A 98 -13.25 10.64 6.80
CA GLY A 98 -14.09 9.46 6.51
C GLY A 98 -14.52 9.34 5.05
N GLN A 99 -13.85 10.01 4.12
CA GLN A 99 -14.10 9.92 2.67
C GLN A 99 -13.46 8.69 2.02
N GLY A 100 -12.98 7.75 2.82
CA GLY A 100 -12.39 6.50 2.36
C GLY A 100 -10.89 6.59 2.08
N PRO A 101 -10.26 5.44 1.73
CA PRO A 101 -8.80 5.36 1.66
C PRO A 101 -8.18 6.26 0.58
N LEU A 102 -8.92 6.58 -0.48
CA LEU A 102 -8.44 7.49 -1.52
C LEU A 102 -8.23 8.92 -0.99
N ALA A 103 -9.11 9.39 -0.09
CA ALA A 103 -8.96 10.69 0.57
C ALA A 103 -7.74 10.70 1.50
N GLY A 104 -7.52 9.60 2.22
CA GLY A 104 -6.32 9.41 3.03
C GLY A 104 -5.04 9.52 2.20
N VAL A 105 -4.98 8.84 1.05
CA VAL A 105 -3.83 8.93 0.13
C VAL A 105 -3.62 10.35 -0.37
N ALA A 106 -4.67 11.05 -0.78
CA ALA A 106 -4.56 12.44 -1.25
C ALA A 106 -4.06 13.38 -0.13
N ALA A 107 -4.51 13.19 1.12
CA ALA A 107 -4.01 13.94 2.27
C ALA A 107 -2.53 13.61 2.56
N GLY A 108 -2.17 12.33 2.52
CA GLY A 108 -0.80 11.86 2.69
C GLY A 108 0.15 12.43 1.63
N CYS A 109 -0.27 12.48 0.36
CA CYS A 109 0.51 13.10 -0.72
C CYS A 109 0.81 14.57 -0.41
N ARG A 110 -0.20 15.33 0.02
CA ARG A 110 0.01 16.75 0.40
C ARG A 110 1.00 16.88 1.57
N ALA A 111 0.88 16.02 2.58
CA ALA A 111 1.78 16.03 3.73
C ALA A 111 3.23 15.65 3.34
N LEU A 112 3.43 14.62 2.53
CA LEU A 112 4.77 14.25 2.04
C LEU A 112 5.41 15.35 1.21
N ARG A 113 4.65 16.03 0.35
CA ARG A 113 5.14 17.19 -0.42
C ARG A 113 5.54 18.35 0.49
N ALA A 114 4.78 18.61 1.56
CA ALA A 114 5.14 19.62 2.55
C ALA A 114 6.46 19.30 3.27
N LEU A 115 6.85 18.02 3.32
CA LEU A 115 8.15 17.54 3.80
C LEU A 115 9.23 17.51 2.70
N GLY A 116 8.93 17.99 1.49
CA GLY A 116 9.86 18.03 0.35
C GLY A 116 9.98 16.71 -0.40
N HIS A 117 9.02 15.76 -0.23
CA HIS A 117 9.03 14.48 -0.94
C HIS A 117 8.06 14.48 -2.11
N ASP A 118 8.59 14.44 -3.35
CA ASP A 118 7.82 14.44 -4.60
C ASP A 118 7.85 13.06 -5.31
N GLY A 119 8.45 12.05 -4.69
CA GLY A 119 8.60 10.71 -5.23
C GLY A 119 7.36 9.82 -5.04
N GLY A 120 7.54 8.53 -5.32
CA GLY A 120 6.54 7.52 -5.01
C GLY A 120 6.44 7.22 -3.51
N ALA A 121 5.43 6.47 -3.12
CA ALA A 121 5.28 6.03 -1.74
C ALA A 121 4.74 4.61 -1.61
N LEU A 122 5.18 3.91 -0.56
CA LEU A 122 4.43 2.77 -0.03
C LEU A 122 3.13 3.30 0.59
N VAL A 123 2.02 2.68 0.27
CA VAL A 123 0.73 2.89 0.94
C VAL A 123 0.36 1.61 1.65
N VAL A 124 0.32 1.68 2.98
CA VAL A 124 0.15 0.50 3.83
C VAL A 124 -0.95 0.76 4.86
N ALA A 125 -1.91 -0.15 4.95
CA ALA A 125 -2.91 -0.13 6.01
C ALA A 125 -2.31 -0.61 7.34
N CYS A 126 -2.80 -0.08 8.45
CA CYS A 126 -2.27 -0.45 9.77
C CYS A 126 -2.76 -1.81 10.28
N ASP A 127 -3.76 -2.42 9.64
CA ASP A 127 -4.43 -3.64 10.09
C ASP A 127 -3.87 -4.94 9.47
N LEU A 128 -2.62 -4.91 9.00
CA LEU A 128 -1.88 -6.05 8.44
C LEU A 128 -0.89 -6.62 9.49
N PRO A 129 -1.32 -7.55 10.36
CA PRO A 129 -0.51 -8.00 11.51
C PRO A 129 0.73 -8.81 11.12
N PHE A 130 0.71 -9.47 9.97
CA PHE A 130 1.79 -10.33 9.49
C PHE A 130 2.72 -9.66 8.49
N LEU A 131 2.51 -8.37 8.20
CA LEU A 131 3.34 -7.61 7.29
C LEU A 131 4.83 -7.72 7.66
N SER A 132 5.69 -7.98 6.68
CA SER A 132 7.13 -8.13 6.87
C SER A 132 7.96 -7.01 6.23
N ALA A 133 9.14 -6.77 6.78
CA ALA A 133 10.13 -5.89 6.16
C ALA A 133 10.63 -6.44 4.81
N THR A 134 10.57 -7.75 4.58
CA THR A 134 10.99 -8.39 3.33
C THR A 134 10.08 -8.01 2.18
N LEU A 135 8.76 -8.12 2.38
CA LEU A 135 7.78 -7.67 1.40
C LEU A 135 7.89 -6.16 1.12
N LEU A 136 7.98 -5.35 2.17
CA LEU A 136 8.11 -3.90 2.02
C LEU A 136 9.36 -3.50 1.25
N ARG A 137 10.51 -4.12 1.56
CA ARG A 137 11.77 -3.89 0.84
C ARG A 137 11.65 -4.29 -0.63
N PHE A 138 11.05 -5.43 -0.92
CA PHE A 138 10.78 -5.86 -2.29
C PHE A 138 9.97 -4.82 -3.07
N LEU A 139 8.92 -4.25 -2.47
CA LEU A 139 8.12 -3.21 -3.10
C LEU A 139 8.92 -1.90 -3.30
N VAL A 140 9.76 -1.51 -2.34
CA VAL A 140 10.62 -0.31 -2.45
C VAL A 140 11.67 -0.47 -3.54
N GLU A 141 12.33 -1.63 -3.59
CA GLU A 141 13.44 -1.92 -4.50
C GLU A 141 12.98 -2.28 -5.93
N TRP A 142 11.68 -2.28 -6.19
CA TRP A 142 11.16 -2.53 -7.53
C TRP A 142 11.79 -1.57 -8.56
N ASP A 143 12.36 -2.14 -9.62
CA ASP A 143 13.16 -1.41 -10.62
C ASP A 143 12.28 -0.57 -11.59
N SER A 144 11.44 0.27 -11.03
CA SER A 144 10.57 1.18 -11.78
C SER A 144 10.17 2.36 -10.89
N SER A 145 9.98 3.54 -11.48
CA SER A 145 9.35 4.68 -10.81
C SER A 145 7.81 4.56 -10.75
N GLY A 146 7.25 3.55 -11.39
CA GLY A 146 5.80 3.31 -11.48
C GLY A 146 5.20 2.64 -10.24
N SER A 147 3.92 2.37 -10.34
CA SER A 147 3.16 1.68 -9.29
C SER A 147 3.25 0.17 -9.44
N LEU A 148 3.39 -0.51 -8.31
CA LEU A 148 3.40 -1.97 -8.18
C LEU A 148 2.39 -2.38 -7.11
N VAL A 149 1.37 -3.11 -7.53
CA VAL A 149 0.27 -3.57 -6.65
C VAL A 149 0.25 -5.09 -6.65
N PRO A 150 0.57 -5.75 -5.54
CA PRO A 150 0.40 -7.20 -5.40
C PRO A 150 -1.05 -7.62 -5.61
N VAL A 151 -1.24 -8.79 -6.22
CA VAL A 151 -2.54 -9.42 -6.40
C VAL A 151 -2.55 -10.73 -5.62
N VAL A 152 -3.52 -10.91 -4.74
CA VAL A 152 -3.70 -12.12 -3.92
C VAL A 152 -5.03 -12.75 -4.29
N ARG A 153 -5.02 -13.99 -4.76
CA ARG A 153 -6.23 -14.70 -5.21
C ARG A 153 -7.07 -13.91 -6.21
N GLY A 154 -6.39 -13.22 -7.14
CA GLY A 154 -7.03 -12.37 -8.13
C GLY A 154 -7.52 -11.01 -7.62
N ILE A 155 -7.27 -10.65 -6.36
CA ILE A 155 -7.69 -9.39 -5.74
C ILE A 155 -6.49 -8.48 -5.55
N PRO A 156 -6.43 -7.30 -6.20
CA PRO A 156 -5.39 -6.31 -5.98
C PRO A 156 -5.36 -5.82 -4.52
N GLN A 157 -4.15 -5.61 -3.98
CA GLN A 157 -3.88 -5.16 -2.62
C GLN A 157 -3.40 -3.69 -2.60
N PRO A 158 -4.25 -2.72 -2.90
CA PRO A 158 -3.84 -1.32 -3.06
C PRO A 158 -3.40 -0.65 -1.76
N LEU A 159 -3.71 -1.26 -0.61
CA LEU A 159 -3.33 -0.82 0.74
C LEU A 159 -2.10 -1.57 1.28
N CYS A 160 -1.42 -2.34 0.44
CA CYS A 160 -0.10 -2.91 0.66
C CYS A 160 0.66 -2.89 -0.67
N ALA A 161 0.98 -1.67 -1.13
CA ALA A 161 1.48 -1.46 -2.48
C ALA A 161 2.47 -0.29 -2.54
N ARG A 162 3.33 -0.30 -3.57
CA ARG A 162 4.10 0.86 -3.97
C ARG A 162 3.32 1.63 -5.03
N TRP A 163 3.16 2.92 -4.82
CA TRP A 163 2.54 3.83 -5.76
C TRP A 163 3.56 4.83 -6.30
N GLY A 164 3.63 4.97 -7.62
CA GLY A 164 4.43 6.00 -8.28
C GLY A 164 3.85 7.39 -8.07
N ALA A 165 4.68 8.42 -8.12
CA ALA A 165 4.25 9.81 -7.89
C ALA A 165 3.09 10.23 -8.80
N ARG A 166 3.16 9.87 -10.10
CA ARG A 166 2.10 10.18 -11.07
C ARG A 166 0.73 9.64 -10.66
N ASP A 167 0.68 8.38 -10.21
CA ASP A 167 -0.59 7.73 -9.88
C ASP A 167 -1.13 8.24 -8.54
N LEU A 168 -0.24 8.59 -7.60
CA LEU A 168 -0.59 9.27 -6.36
C LEU A 168 -1.21 10.66 -6.62
N ASP A 169 -0.70 11.40 -7.60
CA ASP A 169 -1.24 12.70 -7.99
C ASP A 169 -2.68 12.58 -8.50
N GLY A 170 -3.00 11.49 -9.19
CA GLY A 170 -4.35 11.18 -9.65
C GLY A 170 -5.38 10.99 -8.53
N ALA A 171 -4.95 10.72 -7.29
CA ALA A 171 -5.88 10.50 -6.18
C ALA A 171 -6.83 11.69 -5.95
N SER A 172 -6.33 12.91 -6.03
CA SER A 172 -7.14 14.13 -5.86
C SER A 172 -8.17 14.32 -6.99
N GLU A 173 -7.82 13.95 -8.22
CA GLU A 173 -8.72 14.00 -9.37
C GLU A 173 -9.88 12.99 -9.22
N PHE A 174 -9.56 11.75 -8.86
CA PHE A 174 -10.60 10.74 -8.57
C PHE A 174 -11.54 11.16 -7.45
N LEU A 175 -11.02 11.78 -6.40
CA LEU A 175 -11.84 12.33 -5.31
C LEU A 175 -12.80 13.41 -5.80
N ALA A 176 -12.33 14.33 -6.65
CA ALA A 176 -13.17 15.38 -7.25
C ALA A 176 -14.32 14.80 -8.06
N HIS A 177 -14.12 13.62 -8.67
CA HIS A 177 -15.15 12.85 -9.38
C HIS A 177 -15.98 11.93 -8.49
N GLY A 178 -15.91 12.09 -7.17
CA GLY A 178 -16.73 11.35 -6.23
C GLY A 178 -16.23 9.93 -5.91
N GLN A 179 -15.09 9.51 -6.43
CA GLN A 179 -14.50 8.22 -6.11
C GLN A 179 -13.94 8.20 -4.68
N ARG A 180 -13.96 7.02 -4.03
CA ARG A 180 -13.52 6.87 -2.64
C ARG A 180 -12.53 5.71 -2.45
N SER A 181 -12.53 4.76 -3.39
CA SER A 181 -11.72 3.53 -3.31
C SER A 181 -10.41 3.67 -4.05
N LEU A 182 -9.31 3.18 -3.48
CA LEU A 182 -8.01 3.08 -4.16
C LEU A 182 -8.03 2.13 -5.36
N ARG A 183 -9.04 1.28 -5.50
CA ARG A 183 -9.18 0.42 -6.69
C ARG A 183 -9.25 1.20 -7.99
N HIS A 184 -9.69 2.47 -7.96
CA HIS A 184 -9.67 3.31 -9.15
C HIS A 184 -8.23 3.63 -9.61
N LEU A 185 -7.28 3.72 -8.69
CA LEU A 185 -5.88 3.90 -9.06
C LEU A 185 -5.30 2.65 -9.74
N THR A 186 -5.77 1.45 -9.38
CA THR A 186 -5.25 0.20 -10.00
C THR A 186 -5.61 0.04 -11.46
N THR A 187 -6.55 0.83 -11.96
CA THR A 187 -6.95 0.82 -13.37
C THR A 187 -6.18 1.83 -14.23
N GLN A 188 -5.28 2.62 -13.63
CA GLN A 188 -4.48 3.61 -14.35
C GLN A 188 -3.49 2.93 -15.31
N PRO A 189 -3.28 3.53 -16.50
CA PRO A 189 -2.27 3.02 -17.43
C PRO A 189 -0.87 3.04 -16.83
N GLY A 190 -0.19 1.89 -16.85
CA GLY A 190 1.18 1.76 -16.33
C GLY A 190 1.26 1.25 -14.89
N VAL A 191 0.15 1.08 -14.18
CA VAL A 191 0.13 0.36 -12.91
C VAL A 191 0.37 -1.13 -13.17
N VAL A 192 1.38 -1.68 -12.52
CA VAL A 192 1.71 -3.10 -12.60
C VAL A 192 0.93 -3.85 -11.53
N LEU A 193 0.05 -4.75 -11.95
CA LEU A 193 -0.61 -5.71 -11.08
C LEU A 193 0.24 -6.98 -11.06
N LEU A 194 0.91 -7.25 -9.92
CA LEU A 194 1.83 -8.35 -9.77
C LEU A 194 1.12 -9.56 -9.16
N ASP A 195 0.97 -10.62 -9.93
CA ASP A 195 0.37 -11.87 -9.46
C ASP A 195 1.29 -12.63 -8.47
N GLU A 196 0.78 -13.73 -7.90
CA GLU A 196 1.49 -14.53 -6.90
C GLU A 196 2.83 -15.06 -7.41
N SER A 197 2.98 -15.30 -8.72
CA SER A 197 4.23 -15.80 -9.29
C SER A 197 5.37 -14.79 -9.19
N GLY A 198 5.03 -13.49 -9.07
CA GLY A 198 6.00 -12.41 -8.97
C GLY A 198 6.44 -12.08 -7.53
N TRP A 199 5.69 -12.47 -6.50
CA TRP A 199 6.02 -12.11 -5.11
C TRP A 199 6.08 -13.29 -4.13
N LYS A 200 5.55 -14.48 -4.45
CA LYS A 200 5.50 -15.66 -3.56
C LYS A 200 6.86 -16.14 -3.02
N ASP A 201 7.95 -15.80 -3.70
CA ASP A 201 9.31 -16.16 -3.24
C ASP A 201 9.83 -15.23 -2.15
N VAL A 202 9.15 -14.11 -1.89
CA VAL A 202 9.55 -13.08 -0.91
C VAL A 202 8.52 -12.88 0.20
N ALA A 203 7.28 -13.29 0.00
CA ALA A 203 6.17 -13.10 0.93
C ALA A 203 5.18 -14.28 0.89
N SER A 204 4.38 -14.42 1.93
CA SER A 204 3.23 -15.32 1.99
C SER A 204 1.91 -14.55 1.81
N GLU A 205 0.82 -15.25 1.48
CA GLU A 205 -0.51 -14.65 1.41
C GLU A 205 -0.96 -14.06 2.77
N GLU A 206 -0.47 -14.62 3.87
CA GLU A 206 -0.81 -14.17 5.23
C GLU A 206 -0.37 -12.72 5.50
N GLU A 207 0.66 -12.24 4.82
CA GLU A 207 1.14 -10.86 4.97
C GLU A 207 0.12 -9.82 4.49
N PHE A 208 -0.82 -10.24 3.64
CA PHE A 208 -1.91 -9.39 3.13
C PHE A 208 -3.23 -9.60 3.88
N PHE A 209 -3.22 -10.41 4.94
CA PHE A 209 -4.40 -10.65 5.78
C PHE A 209 -4.67 -9.41 6.63
N ASP A 210 -5.86 -8.84 6.47
CA ASP A 210 -6.37 -7.73 7.27
C ASP A 210 -7.25 -8.22 8.43
N VAL A 211 -7.11 -7.59 9.58
CA VAL A 211 -7.94 -7.85 10.75
C VAL A 211 -9.18 -6.96 10.70
N ASP A 212 -10.29 -7.51 10.22
CA ASP A 212 -11.55 -6.78 10.05
C ASP A 212 -12.58 -7.02 11.16
N SER A 213 -12.45 -8.13 11.89
CA SER A 213 -13.41 -8.56 12.90
C SER A 213 -12.72 -9.05 14.19
N PRO A 214 -13.46 -9.12 15.32
CA PRO A 214 -12.97 -9.77 16.55
C PRO A 214 -12.58 -11.24 16.33
N ASP A 215 -13.29 -11.94 15.42
CA ASP A 215 -12.98 -13.33 15.10
C ASP A 215 -11.63 -13.47 14.38
N ASP A 216 -11.28 -12.52 13.52
CA ASP A 216 -9.95 -12.48 12.88
C ASP A 216 -8.88 -12.33 13.94
N TRP A 217 -9.10 -11.45 14.93
CA TRP A 217 -8.18 -11.26 16.04
C TRP A 217 -8.00 -12.52 16.89
N LEU A 218 -9.10 -13.23 17.19
CA LEU A 218 -9.04 -14.50 17.93
C LEU A 218 -8.28 -15.58 17.17
N ARG A 219 -8.40 -15.63 15.84
CA ARG A 219 -7.65 -16.59 14.98
C ARG A 219 -6.14 -16.38 15.04
N LEU A 220 -5.69 -15.15 15.33
CA LEU A 220 -4.26 -14.84 15.47
C LEU A 220 -3.64 -15.44 16.75
N GLY A 221 -4.43 -16.08 17.63
CA GLY A 221 -3.96 -16.61 18.92
C GLY A 221 -3.51 -15.51 19.90
N LEU A 222 -3.86 -14.27 19.65
CA LEU A 222 -3.44 -13.07 20.37
C LEU A 222 -4.54 -12.57 21.34
N ALA A 223 -5.55 -13.40 21.62
CA ALA A 223 -6.56 -13.10 22.62
C ALA A 223 -5.89 -13.12 24.02
N THR A 224 -5.93 -11.99 24.69
CA THR A 224 -5.59 -11.84 26.10
C THR A 224 -6.66 -12.44 26.98
#